data_393681708469c6aeeb10b760869cb623
#
_entry.id   393681708469c6aeeb10b760869cb623
#
_cell.length_a   1.000
_cell.length_b   1.000
_cell.length_c   1.000
_cell.angle_alpha   90.00
_cell.angle_beta   90.00
_cell.angle_gamma   90.00
#
_symmetry.space_group_name_H-M   'P 1'
#
loop_
_entity.id
_entity.type
_entity.pdbx_description
1 polymer ?
#
loop_
_entity_poly.entity_id
_entity_poly.type
_entity_poly.pdbx_seq_one_letter_code
_entity_poly.pdbx_strand_id
1 'polypeptide(L)'
;MDKKKRGERMIISTTSSLNGKTIKEYRGIVFGEVINGINFMKDFSASISNFVGGRAVEYEKELVNSRADAINEMIERAKKIGANALIGVKVDVESLGEENGSMLMVVATGTAVVVE
;
A
#
# COMPACT_ATOMS: atom_id res chain seq x y z
N MET A 1 -27.06 -6.26 9.44
CA MET A 1 -25.82 -6.93 9.55
C MET A 1 -25.01 -6.82 8.33
N ASP A 2 -25.37 -7.52 7.32
CA ASP A 2 -24.58 -7.46 6.13
C ASP A 2 -24.48 -6.08 5.57
N LYS A 3 -25.53 -5.35 5.65
CA LYS A 3 -25.54 -4.01 5.20
C LYS A 3 -24.52 -3.20 5.91
N LYS A 4 -24.40 -3.41 7.20
CA LYS A 4 -23.46 -2.72 7.98
C LYS A 4 -22.05 -3.06 7.57
N LYS A 5 -21.81 -4.33 7.32
CA LYS A 5 -20.50 -4.74 6.88
C LYS A 5 -20.14 -4.14 5.56
N ARG A 6 -21.08 -4.12 4.65
CA ARG A 6 -20.82 -3.53 3.37
C ARG A 6 -20.57 -2.05 3.51
N GLY A 7 -21.28 -1.42 4.44
CA GLY A 7 -21.10 -0.02 4.67
C GLY A 7 -19.75 0.32 5.20
N GLU A 8 -19.08 -0.68 5.77
CA GLU A 8 -17.76 -0.46 6.31
C GLU A 8 -16.67 -0.61 5.29
N ARG A 9 -17.01 -1.03 4.09
CA ARG A 9 -16.02 -1.18 3.07
C ARG A 9 -15.47 0.19 2.72
N MET A 10 -14.16 0.29 2.74
CA MET A 10 -13.49 1.55 2.48
C MET A 10 -13.40 1.81 1.00
N ILE A 11 -13.75 2.99 0.57
CA ILE A 11 -13.55 3.39 -0.81
C ILE A 11 -12.16 3.99 -0.89
N ILE A 12 -11.35 3.51 -1.82
CA ILE A 12 -9.99 3.98 -1.98
C ILE A 12 -9.81 4.50 -3.38
N SER A 13 -9.28 5.69 -3.51
CA SER A 13 -9.11 6.28 -4.83
C SER A 13 -7.88 7.16 -4.87
N THR A 14 -7.25 7.21 -6.03
CA THR A 14 -6.13 8.12 -6.23
C THR A 14 -6.62 9.50 -6.63
N THR A 15 -7.93 9.64 -6.86
CA THR A 15 -8.49 10.93 -7.24
C THR A 15 -8.68 11.80 -6.03
N SER A 16 -8.85 13.10 -6.26
CA SER A 16 -9.02 14.04 -5.18
C SER A 16 -10.48 14.17 -4.76
N SER A 17 -11.38 13.55 -5.48
CA SER A 17 -12.78 13.54 -5.10
C SER A 17 -13.39 12.24 -5.60
N LEU A 18 -14.58 11.95 -5.13
CA LEU A 18 -15.28 10.72 -5.50
C LEU A 18 -16.58 11.08 -6.17
N ASN A 19 -16.72 10.58 -7.38
CA ASN A 19 -17.91 10.85 -8.17
C ASN A 19 -19.15 10.36 -7.43
N GLY A 20 -20.14 11.22 -7.33
CA GLY A 20 -21.38 10.84 -6.69
C GLY A 20 -21.34 10.83 -5.17
N LYS A 21 -20.23 11.29 -4.60
CA LYS A 21 -20.12 11.36 -3.17
C LYS A 21 -19.74 12.76 -2.73
N THR A 22 -20.18 13.11 -1.54
CA THR A 22 -19.85 14.41 -0.98
C THR A 22 -18.92 14.19 0.21
N ILE A 23 -17.82 14.93 0.24
CA ILE A 23 -16.92 14.85 1.37
C ILE A 23 -17.48 15.69 2.49
N LYS A 24 -17.81 15.03 3.59
CA LYS A 24 -18.39 15.74 4.73
C LYS A 24 -17.33 16.16 5.72
N GLU A 25 -16.26 15.40 5.83
CA GLU A 25 -15.22 15.67 6.81
C GLU A 25 -13.89 15.17 6.33
N TYR A 26 -12.85 15.93 6.60
CA TYR A 26 -11.49 15.48 6.39
C TYR A 26 -10.95 15.02 7.74
N ARG A 27 -10.43 13.83 7.78
CA ARG A 27 -9.93 13.27 9.03
C ARG A 27 -8.42 13.26 9.13
N GLY A 28 -7.74 13.61 8.04
CA GLY A 28 -6.30 13.76 8.09
C GLY A 28 -5.57 12.82 7.16
N ILE A 29 -4.27 12.91 7.23
CA ILE A 29 -3.39 12.09 6.39
C ILE A 29 -3.10 10.80 7.11
N VAL A 30 -3.16 9.71 6.37
CA VAL A 30 -2.82 8.41 6.94
C VAL A 30 -1.77 7.75 6.07
N PHE A 31 -1.02 6.86 6.68
CA PHE A 31 0.06 6.17 6.03
C PHE A 31 -0.05 4.67 6.28
N GLY A 32 0.58 3.91 5.39
CA GLY A 32 0.82 2.51 5.64
C GLY A 32 2.22 2.23 5.16
N GLU A 33 3.04 1.57 5.96
CA GLU A 33 4.43 1.34 5.61
C GLU A 33 4.81 -0.11 5.79
N VAL A 34 5.60 -0.60 4.85
CA VAL A 34 6.14 -1.94 4.95
C VAL A 34 7.60 -1.89 4.56
N ILE A 35 8.44 -2.45 5.40
CA ILE A 35 9.85 -2.53 5.09
C ILE A 35 10.22 -4.00 5.16
N ASN A 36 10.66 -4.53 4.03
CA ASN A 36 11.04 -5.91 3.97
C ASN A 36 12.54 -6.05 3.97
N GLY A 37 12.99 -7.01 4.72
CA GLY A 37 14.39 -7.21 4.86
C GLY A 37 14.98 -7.85 3.66
N ILE A 38 16.20 -8.13 3.80
CA ILE A 38 17.09 -8.41 2.73
C ILE A 38 17.35 -9.83 2.40
N ASN A 39 17.00 -10.71 3.29
CA ASN A 39 17.31 -12.11 3.04
C ASN A 39 16.74 -12.60 1.73
N PHE A 40 15.54 -12.15 1.45
CA PHE A 40 14.96 -12.56 0.19
C PHE A 40 15.69 -11.92 -0.97
N MET A 41 16.28 -10.75 -0.76
CA MET A 41 17.04 -10.09 -1.81
C MET A 41 18.32 -10.85 -2.10
N LYS A 42 18.90 -11.42 -1.08
CA LYS A 42 20.08 -12.22 -1.28
C LYS A 42 19.75 -13.45 -2.11
N ASP A 43 18.69 -14.13 -1.71
CA ASP A 43 18.27 -15.31 -2.44
C ASP A 43 17.87 -14.93 -3.84
N PHE A 44 17.26 -13.79 -3.96
CA PHE A 44 16.84 -13.27 -5.21
C PHE A 44 18.04 -13.02 -6.12
N SER A 45 19.09 -12.45 -5.57
CA SER A 45 20.30 -12.21 -6.36
C SER A 45 20.88 -13.49 -6.88
N ALA A 46 20.89 -14.51 -6.05
CA ALA A 46 21.41 -15.80 -6.46
C ALA A 46 20.55 -16.37 -7.57
N SER A 47 19.25 -16.17 -7.46
CA SER A 47 18.35 -16.67 -8.47
C SER A 47 18.51 -15.92 -9.78
N ILE A 48 18.68 -14.63 -9.68
CA ILE A 48 18.84 -13.79 -10.85
C ILE A 48 20.02 -14.22 -11.69
N SER A 49 21.07 -14.60 -11.04
CA SER A 49 22.25 -14.97 -11.79
C SER A 49 21.97 -16.17 -12.70
N ASN A 50 20.90 -16.88 -12.41
CA ASN A 50 20.50 -18.02 -13.22
C ASN A 50 19.43 -17.70 -14.23
N PHE A 51 18.95 -16.50 -14.20
CA PHE A 51 17.94 -16.06 -15.15
C PHE A 51 18.63 -15.45 -16.32
N VAL A 52 18.33 -15.94 -17.47
CA VAL A 52 18.91 -15.35 -18.65
C VAL A 52 17.85 -14.49 -19.30
N GLY A 53 17.95 -13.19 -19.07
CA GLY A 53 17.02 -12.27 -19.65
C GLY A 53 15.60 -12.38 -19.11
N GLY A 54 15.43 -13.06 -18.00
CA GLY A 54 14.12 -13.25 -17.45
C GLY A 54 13.75 -12.17 -16.46
N ARG A 55 12.52 -12.22 -16.03
CA ARG A 55 12.03 -11.29 -15.03
C ARG A 55 12.27 -11.86 -13.67
N ALA A 56 12.41 -10.96 -12.73
CA ALA A 56 12.60 -11.36 -11.35
C ALA A 56 11.25 -11.63 -10.73
N VAL A 57 10.72 -12.79 -11.02
CA VAL A 57 9.37 -13.14 -10.58
C VAL A 57 9.22 -13.11 -9.07
N GLU A 58 10.22 -13.59 -8.36
CA GLU A 58 10.14 -13.59 -6.90
C GLU A 58 10.09 -12.17 -6.36
N TYR A 59 10.89 -11.32 -6.96
CA TYR A 59 10.94 -9.94 -6.53
C TYR A 59 9.59 -9.26 -6.81
N GLU A 60 9.01 -9.55 -7.94
CA GLU A 60 7.73 -8.98 -8.30
C GLU A 60 6.65 -9.42 -7.34
N LYS A 61 6.71 -10.67 -6.96
CA LYS A 61 5.74 -11.22 -6.02
C LYS A 61 5.84 -10.49 -4.70
N GLU A 62 7.07 -10.32 -4.23
CA GLU A 62 7.28 -9.65 -2.97
C GLU A 62 6.81 -8.21 -3.04
N LEU A 63 7.05 -7.56 -4.15
CA LEU A 63 6.63 -6.19 -4.34
C LEU A 63 5.11 -6.06 -4.28
N VAL A 64 4.43 -6.96 -4.97
CA VAL A 64 2.97 -6.93 -4.98
C VAL A 64 2.42 -7.16 -3.57
N ASN A 65 2.99 -8.11 -2.86
CA ASN A 65 2.54 -8.39 -1.50
C ASN A 65 2.79 -7.23 -0.56
N SER A 66 3.97 -6.63 -0.66
CA SER A 66 4.30 -5.51 0.20
C SER A 66 3.41 -4.31 -0.06
N ARG A 67 3.08 -4.10 -1.32
CA ARG A 67 2.21 -3.01 -1.69
C ARG A 67 0.82 -3.22 -1.10
N ALA A 68 0.32 -4.45 -1.19
CA ALA A 68 -0.99 -4.76 -0.64
C ALA A 68 -0.99 -4.58 0.88
N ASP A 69 0.09 -5.00 1.53
CA ASP A 69 0.19 -4.86 2.97
C ASP A 69 0.22 -3.41 3.41
N ALA A 70 0.95 -2.57 2.68
CA ALA A 70 1.02 -1.16 3.00
C ALA A 70 -0.35 -0.51 2.85
N ILE A 71 -1.06 -0.84 1.80
CA ILE A 71 -2.38 -0.29 1.58
C ILE A 71 -3.34 -0.75 2.67
N ASN A 72 -3.27 -2.02 3.03
CA ASN A 72 -4.15 -2.53 4.09
C ASN A 72 -3.89 -1.85 5.42
N GLU A 73 -2.64 -1.58 5.71
CA GLU A 73 -2.32 -0.90 6.95
C GLU A 73 -2.87 0.52 6.94
N MET A 74 -2.74 1.19 5.81
CA MET A 74 -3.28 2.53 5.65
C MET A 74 -4.79 2.52 5.89
N ILE A 75 -5.46 1.54 5.31
CA ILE A 75 -6.91 1.40 5.47
C ILE A 75 -7.30 1.21 6.92
N GLU A 76 -6.55 0.35 7.62
CA GLU A 76 -6.87 0.10 9.02
C GLU A 76 -6.71 1.36 9.86
N ARG A 77 -5.70 2.13 9.56
CA ARG A 77 -5.50 3.38 10.29
C ARG A 77 -6.61 4.38 9.99
N ALA A 78 -7.06 4.42 8.74
CA ALA A 78 -8.16 5.30 8.37
C ALA A 78 -9.43 4.92 9.11
N LYS A 79 -9.67 3.63 9.23
CA LYS A 79 -10.86 3.16 9.94
C LYS A 79 -10.82 3.56 11.39
N LYS A 80 -9.66 3.53 11.99
CA LYS A 80 -9.53 3.87 13.40
C LYS A 80 -9.88 5.31 13.69
N ILE A 81 -9.71 6.19 12.73
CA ILE A 81 -10.06 7.58 12.93
C ILE A 81 -11.41 7.91 12.32
N GLY A 82 -12.20 6.89 12.01
CA GLY A 82 -13.58 7.07 11.64
C GLY A 82 -13.85 7.42 10.19
N ALA A 83 -12.87 7.22 9.32
CA ALA A 83 -13.05 7.53 7.92
C ALA A 83 -13.75 6.39 7.22
N ASN A 84 -14.46 6.71 6.14
CA ASN A 84 -15.03 5.67 5.31
C ASN A 84 -14.52 5.74 3.86
N ALA A 85 -13.57 6.59 3.61
CA ALA A 85 -12.95 6.66 2.28
C ALA A 85 -11.56 7.24 2.37
N LEU A 86 -10.75 6.91 1.38
CA LEU A 86 -9.40 7.45 1.26
C LEU A 86 -9.28 8.02 -0.15
N ILE A 87 -8.89 9.26 -0.23
CA ILE A 87 -8.71 9.92 -1.52
C ILE A 87 -7.26 10.36 -1.65
N GLY A 88 -6.86 10.69 -2.87
CA GLY A 88 -5.50 11.14 -3.12
C GLY A 88 -4.48 10.09 -2.75
N VAL A 89 -4.83 8.83 -2.88
CA VAL A 89 -3.93 7.76 -2.46
C VAL A 89 -2.73 7.67 -3.39
N LYS A 90 -1.59 7.44 -2.79
CA LYS A 90 -0.36 7.33 -3.52
C LYS A 90 0.47 6.22 -2.89
N VAL A 91 1.17 5.48 -3.72
CA VAL A 91 2.02 4.41 -3.23
C VAL A 91 3.41 4.61 -3.80
N ASP A 92 4.39 4.68 -2.91
CA ASP A 92 5.79 4.85 -3.30
C ASP A 92 6.58 3.63 -2.91
N VAL A 93 7.52 3.28 -3.75
CA VAL A 93 8.36 2.12 -3.52
C VAL A 93 9.80 2.55 -3.63
N GLU A 94 10.61 2.15 -2.67
CA GLU A 94 12.02 2.47 -2.69
C GLU A 94 12.86 1.28 -2.27
N SER A 95 14.00 1.17 -2.90
CA SER A 95 14.98 0.19 -2.50
C SER A 95 16.03 0.91 -1.70
N LEU A 96 16.32 0.42 -0.53
CA LEU A 96 17.31 1.03 0.33
C LEU A 96 18.44 0.07 0.57
N GLY A 97 19.64 0.59 0.69
CA GLY A 97 20.75 -0.23 1.07
C GLY A 97 21.77 -0.40 -0.02
N GLU A 98 22.83 -1.10 0.34
CA GLU A 98 23.92 -1.34 -0.57
C GLU A 98 23.61 -2.54 -1.41
N GLU A 99 24.48 -2.80 -2.35
CA GLU A 99 24.26 -3.90 -3.25
C GLU A 99 23.94 -5.21 -2.57
N ASN A 100 24.48 -5.45 -1.41
CA ASN A 100 24.18 -6.67 -0.70
C ASN A 100 23.17 -6.50 0.39
N GLY A 101 22.81 -5.31 0.67
CA GLY A 101 21.98 -5.09 1.79
C GLY A 101 20.78 -4.28 1.43
N SER A 102 20.00 -4.76 0.53
CA SER A 102 18.85 -3.98 0.12
C SER A 102 17.67 -4.23 1.00
N MET A 103 16.90 -3.21 1.15
CA MET A 103 15.61 -3.31 1.78
C MET A 103 14.60 -2.73 0.83
N LEU A 104 13.42 -3.30 0.84
CA LEU A 104 12.33 -2.78 0.02
C LEU A 104 11.40 -2.05 0.95
N MET A 105 11.16 -0.78 0.66
CA MET A 105 10.24 0.01 1.46
C MET A 105 9.07 0.43 0.59
N VAL A 106 7.87 0.19 1.08
CA VAL A 106 6.67 0.59 0.39
C VAL A 106 5.87 1.47 1.33
N VAL A 107 5.51 2.65 0.86
CA VAL A 107 4.75 3.59 1.66
C VAL A 107 3.49 3.98 0.91
N ALA A 108 2.36 3.77 1.54
CA ALA A 108 1.08 4.21 0.99
C ALA A 108 0.63 5.41 1.81
N THR A 109 0.10 6.42 1.13
CA THR A 109 -0.41 7.60 1.81
C THR A 109 -1.77 7.93 1.23
N GLY A 110 -2.58 8.61 2.01
CA GLY A 110 -3.87 9.05 1.52
C GLY A 110 -4.50 10.00 2.51
N THR A 111 -5.56 10.63 2.06
CA THR A 111 -6.34 11.51 2.92
C THR A 111 -7.58 10.77 3.35
N ALA A 112 -7.74 10.64 4.64
CA ALA A 112 -8.91 9.96 5.21
C ALA A 112 -10.07 10.95 5.28
N VAL A 113 -11.21 10.53 4.74
CA VAL A 113 -12.38 11.42 4.72
C VAL A 113 -13.62 10.62 5.08
N VAL A 114 -14.66 11.39 5.43
CA VAL A 114 -15.98 10.83 5.62
C VAL A 114 -16.82 11.34 4.47
N VAL A 115 -17.40 10.42 3.72
CA VAL A 115 -18.24 10.80 2.58
C VAL A 115 -19.63 10.21 2.76
N GLU A 116 -20.58 10.79 2.06
CA GLU A 116 -21.91 10.22 2.05
C GLU A 116 -22.60 10.42 0.71
#